data_a9ea1865e20b05367f098487a17e5fff
#
_entry.id   a9ea1865e20b05367f098487a17e5fff
#
_cell.length_a   1.000
_cell.length_b   1.000
_cell.length_c   1.000
_cell.angle_alpha   90.00
_cell.angle_beta   90.00
_cell.angle_gamma   90.00
#
_symmetry.space_group_name_H-M   'P 1'
#
loop_
_entity.id
_entity.type
_entity.pdbx_description
1 polymer ?
#
loop_
_entity_poly.entity_id
_entity_poly.type
_entity_poly.pdbx_seq_one_letter_code
_entity_poly.pdbx_strand_id
1 'polypeptide(L)'
;MNKTAIEDLTCWYVIHTHPKQEDRAGSNLRVLGIPIFDPKIRERRYNQFSLVPTCVTKPLFPRYIFARFEVHDLYHKVRFTRGVYSVVSFGEGPTPIAEEVIMLIRSNIKEDGFVRVDEEVRPGDRIMVKDGPLKNLAGIFEREMKDTDRIRILLENVSYQAHIEIEREMVEKASKAG
;
A
#
# COMPACT_ATOMS: atom_id res chain seq x y z
N MET A 1 -14.87 -3.32 36.85
CA MET A 1 -15.43 -2.86 35.57
C MET A 1 -14.58 -3.46 34.46
N ASN A 2 -15.15 -4.36 33.69
CA ASN A 2 -14.44 -5.25 32.77
C ASN A 2 -13.87 -4.46 31.56
N LYS A 3 -12.56 -4.43 31.44
CA LYS A 3 -11.83 -3.90 30.29
C LYS A 3 -12.21 -4.60 28.98
N THR A 4 -12.69 -5.83 29.04
CA THR A 4 -13.11 -6.67 27.91
C THR A 4 -14.42 -6.22 27.25
N ALA A 5 -15.32 -5.55 27.98
CA ALA A 5 -16.62 -5.11 27.44
C ALA A 5 -16.54 -3.82 26.61
N ILE A 6 -15.44 -3.06 26.73
CA ILE A 6 -15.25 -1.80 25.98
C ILE A 6 -14.55 -2.07 24.64
N GLU A 7 -13.78 -3.16 24.53
CA GLU A 7 -13.11 -3.56 23.29
C GLU A 7 -14.09 -4.05 22.22
N ASP A 8 -15.23 -4.60 22.61
CA ASP A 8 -16.27 -5.12 21.69
C ASP A 8 -17.09 -4.01 20.99
N LEU A 9 -17.01 -2.76 21.46
CA LEU A 9 -17.74 -1.62 20.88
C LEU A 9 -16.86 -0.79 19.94
N THR A 10 -15.55 -1.01 19.89
CA THR A 10 -14.63 -0.25 19.05
C THR A 10 -14.42 -0.91 17.70
N CYS A 11 -14.63 -0.14 16.63
CA CYS A 11 -14.40 -0.59 15.27
C CYS A 11 -13.35 0.29 14.57
N TRP A 12 -12.75 -0.26 13.51
CA TRP A 12 -11.92 0.53 12.61
C TRP A 12 -12.79 1.34 11.63
N TYR A 13 -12.39 2.56 11.40
CA TYR A 13 -13.02 3.48 10.44
C TYR A 13 -11.96 4.12 9.55
N VAL A 14 -12.35 4.44 8.32
CA VAL A 14 -11.49 5.24 7.43
C VAL A 14 -11.70 6.72 7.74
N ILE A 15 -10.60 7.40 7.98
CA ILE A 15 -10.55 8.83 8.18
C ILE A 15 -10.01 9.48 6.91
N HIS A 16 -10.82 10.31 6.28
CA HIS A 16 -10.40 11.17 5.19
C HIS A 16 -9.72 12.40 5.78
N THR A 17 -8.51 12.69 5.36
CA THR A 17 -7.72 13.83 5.85
C THR A 17 -7.69 14.96 4.84
N HIS A 18 -7.34 16.17 5.28
CA HIS A 18 -6.93 17.22 4.36
C HIS A 18 -5.67 16.80 3.61
N PRO A 19 -5.44 17.34 2.38
CA PRO A 19 -4.26 16.98 1.58
C PRO A 19 -2.95 17.17 2.35
N LYS A 20 -2.11 16.12 2.37
CA LYS A 20 -0.81 16.11 3.05
C LYS A 20 -0.89 16.37 4.58
N GLN A 21 -2.02 16.04 5.21
CA GLN A 21 -2.20 16.18 6.65
C GLN A 21 -2.44 14.84 7.36
N GLU A 22 -2.08 13.72 6.76
CA GLU A 22 -2.23 12.39 7.31
C GLU A 22 -1.51 12.25 8.66
N ASP A 23 -0.24 12.64 8.71
CA ASP A 23 0.57 12.59 9.94
C ASP A 23 0.02 13.52 11.04
N ARG A 24 -0.47 14.69 10.64
CA ARG A 24 -1.07 15.66 11.57
C ARG A 24 -2.37 15.15 12.15
N ALA A 25 -3.26 14.64 11.31
CA ALA A 25 -4.51 14.04 11.76
C ALA A 25 -4.23 12.85 12.69
N GLY A 26 -3.34 11.95 12.27
CA GLY A 26 -2.95 10.80 13.07
C GLY A 26 -2.37 11.17 14.44
N SER A 27 -1.49 12.19 14.50
CA SER A 27 -0.91 12.66 15.75
C SER A 27 -1.97 13.25 16.69
N ASN A 28 -2.88 14.08 16.16
CA ASN A 28 -3.93 14.69 16.97
C ASN A 28 -4.94 13.65 17.49
N LEU A 29 -5.28 12.65 16.68
CA LEU A 29 -6.15 11.55 17.09
C LEU A 29 -5.50 10.67 18.17
N ARG A 30 -4.18 10.42 18.09
CA ARG A 30 -3.45 9.68 19.14
C ARG A 30 -3.46 10.42 20.47
N VAL A 31 -3.43 11.76 20.47
CA VAL A 31 -3.58 12.55 21.71
C VAL A 31 -4.94 12.32 22.37
N LEU A 32 -5.98 11.99 21.60
CA LEU A 32 -7.29 11.61 22.14
C LEU A 32 -7.34 10.12 22.60
N GLY A 33 -6.22 9.41 22.58
CA GLY A 33 -6.16 8.01 22.95
C GLY A 33 -6.66 7.04 21.87
N ILE A 34 -6.84 7.51 20.63
CA ILE A 34 -7.37 6.72 19.54
C ILE A 34 -6.23 5.99 18.82
N PRO A 35 -6.26 4.64 18.74
CA PRO A 35 -5.33 3.87 17.93
C PRO A 35 -5.44 4.24 16.44
N ILE A 36 -4.29 4.55 15.83
CA ILE A 36 -4.20 4.95 14.42
C ILE A 36 -3.32 3.98 13.67
N PHE A 37 -3.77 3.60 12.49
CA PHE A 37 -3.00 2.85 11.50
C PHE A 37 -2.90 3.68 10.21
N ASP A 38 -1.69 4.09 9.89
CA ASP A 38 -1.34 4.89 8.71
C ASP A 38 -0.20 4.18 7.98
N PRO A 39 -0.53 3.19 7.12
CA PRO A 39 0.46 2.40 6.43
C PRO A 39 1.23 3.26 5.42
N LYS A 40 2.54 3.14 5.44
CA LYS A 40 3.46 3.85 4.55
C LYS A 40 4.11 2.88 3.56
N ILE A 41 4.44 3.40 2.40
CA ILE A 41 5.28 2.73 1.41
C ILE A 41 6.58 3.49 1.23
N ARG A 42 7.61 2.76 0.83
CA ARG A 42 8.89 3.34 0.45
C ARG A 42 9.08 3.17 -1.05
N GLU A 43 9.24 4.29 -1.74
CA GLU A 43 9.47 4.34 -3.18
C GLU A 43 10.90 4.82 -3.46
N ARG A 44 11.60 4.12 -4.33
CA ARG A 44 12.89 4.61 -4.83
C ARG A 44 12.63 5.54 -6.01
N ARG A 45 13.07 6.78 -5.88
CA ARG A 45 13.06 7.74 -6.99
C ARG A 45 14.46 7.93 -7.52
N TYR A 46 14.61 7.85 -8.83
CA TYR A 46 15.84 8.21 -9.50
C TYR A 46 15.71 9.66 -9.97
N ASN A 47 16.64 10.49 -9.52
CA ASN A 47 16.77 11.82 -10.10
C ASN A 47 17.47 11.66 -11.46
N GLN A 48 16.91 12.28 -12.50
CA GLN A 48 17.50 12.26 -13.85
C GLN A 48 18.91 12.86 -13.91
N PHE A 49 19.28 13.67 -12.92
CA PHE A 49 20.56 14.36 -12.83
C PHE A 49 21.53 13.75 -11.83
N SER A 50 21.11 12.83 -11.00
CA SER A 50 21.97 12.11 -10.05
C SER A 50 21.74 10.62 -10.19
N LEU A 51 22.83 9.86 -10.33
CA LEU A 51 22.78 8.38 -10.40
C LEU A 51 22.45 7.73 -9.04
N VAL A 52 22.25 8.53 -8.00
CA VAL A 52 21.95 8.04 -6.64
C VAL A 52 20.45 7.95 -6.45
N PRO A 53 19.90 6.75 -6.20
CA PRO A 53 18.49 6.61 -5.90
C PRO A 53 18.15 7.22 -4.54
N THR A 54 17.11 8.04 -4.49
CA THR A 54 16.57 8.60 -3.25
C THR A 54 15.35 7.79 -2.81
N CYS A 55 15.29 7.36 -1.56
CA CYS A 55 14.11 6.71 -1.01
C CYS A 55 13.14 7.77 -0.48
N VAL A 56 11.91 7.75 -0.98
CA VAL A 56 10.85 8.64 -0.51
C VAL A 56 9.78 7.81 0.19
N THR A 57 9.41 8.21 1.39
CA THR A 57 8.30 7.61 2.12
C THR A 57 7.02 8.38 1.80
N LYS A 58 5.95 7.65 1.49
CA LYS A 58 4.64 8.23 1.23
C LYS A 58 3.53 7.36 1.84
N PRO A 59 2.34 7.92 2.13
CA PRO A 59 1.19 7.12 2.54
C PRO A 59 0.87 6.04 1.50
N LEU A 60 0.49 4.84 1.95
CA LEU A 60 -0.08 3.82 1.06
C LEU A 60 -1.40 4.31 0.46
N PHE A 61 -2.20 4.99 1.28
CA PHE A 61 -3.47 5.59 0.87
C PHE A 61 -3.41 7.10 1.05
N PRO A 62 -3.00 7.88 0.03
CA PRO A 62 -2.96 9.34 0.15
C PRO A 62 -4.30 9.91 0.60
N ARG A 63 -4.28 10.76 1.61
CA ARG A 63 -5.44 11.39 2.26
C ARG A 63 -6.32 10.46 3.11
N TYR A 64 -5.91 9.22 3.37
CA TYR A 64 -6.67 8.30 4.20
C TYR A 64 -5.79 7.65 5.26
N ILE A 65 -6.30 7.58 6.49
CA ILE A 65 -5.73 6.82 7.60
C ILE A 65 -6.83 6.00 8.26
N PHE A 66 -6.47 5.01 9.04
CA PHE A 66 -7.42 4.19 9.78
C PHE A 66 -7.36 4.54 11.26
N ALA A 67 -8.53 4.65 11.89
CA ALA A 67 -8.67 4.92 13.31
C ALA A 67 -9.63 3.92 13.95
N ARG A 68 -9.28 3.40 15.13
CA ARG A 68 -10.14 2.49 15.90
C ARG A 68 -10.76 3.21 17.08
N PHE A 69 -12.06 3.35 17.09
CA PHE A 69 -12.76 4.05 18.16
C PHE A 69 -14.21 3.59 18.30
N GLU A 70 -14.81 3.92 19.41
CA GLU A 70 -16.23 3.79 19.66
C GLU A 70 -16.96 4.99 19.05
N VAL A 71 -17.88 4.73 18.11
CA VAL A 71 -18.47 5.77 17.26
C VAL A 71 -19.40 6.71 18.03
N HIS A 72 -20.19 6.18 18.99
CA HIS A 72 -21.15 6.99 19.73
C HIS A 72 -20.46 8.04 20.61
N ASP A 73 -19.34 7.66 21.22
CA ASP A 73 -18.61 8.55 22.15
C ASP A 73 -17.63 9.48 21.46
N LEU A 74 -16.97 9.02 20.41
CA LEU A 74 -15.81 9.69 19.85
C LEU A 74 -16.02 10.28 18.44
N TYR A 75 -17.10 9.95 17.74
CA TYR A 75 -17.33 10.41 16.37
C TYR A 75 -17.19 11.93 16.22
N HIS A 76 -17.85 12.69 17.11
CA HIS A 76 -17.80 14.14 17.04
C HIS A 76 -16.37 14.68 17.26
N LYS A 77 -15.65 14.15 18.24
CA LYS A 77 -14.25 14.54 18.52
C LYS A 77 -13.34 14.20 17.34
N VAL A 78 -13.50 13.00 16.76
CA VAL A 78 -12.74 12.56 15.58
C VAL A 78 -12.99 13.49 14.40
N ARG A 79 -14.27 13.74 14.09
CA ARG A 79 -14.67 14.56 12.94
C ARG A 79 -14.11 15.97 12.97
N PHE A 80 -14.03 16.58 14.15
CA PHE A 80 -13.54 17.95 14.34
C PHE A 80 -12.07 18.03 14.75
N THR A 81 -11.35 16.92 14.71
CA THR A 81 -9.91 16.90 14.96
C THR A 81 -9.16 17.57 13.80
N ARG A 82 -8.22 18.44 14.15
CA ARG A 82 -7.42 19.17 13.17
C ARG A 82 -6.63 18.21 12.27
N GLY A 83 -6.80 18.37 10.95
CA GLY A 83 -6.21 17.48 9.93
C GLY A 83 -7.23 16.49 9.38
N VAL A 84 -8.31 16.20 10.08
CA VAL A 84 -9.41 15.39 9.60
C VAL A 84 -10.33 16.23 8.71
N TYR A 85 -10.68 15.71 7.56
CA TYR A 85 -11.69 16.28 6.67
C TYR A 85 -13.06 15.66 6.96
N SER A 86 -13.13 14.33 7.03
CA SER A 86 -14.36 13.59 7.36
C SER A 86 -14.05 12.16 7.80
N VAL A 87 -15.02 11.50 8.40
CA VAL A 87 -15.05 10.04 8.55
C VAL A 87 -15.81 9.46 7.35
N VAL A 88 -15.24 8.45 6.69
CA VAL A 88 -15.88 7.84 5.53
C VAL A 88 -17.18 7.15 5.95
N SER A 89 -18.25 7.46 5.24
CA SER A 89 -19.61 6.99 5.52
C SER A 89 -20.29 6.57 4.23
N PHE A 90 -20.99 5.44 4.29
CA PHE A 90 -21.89 4.98 3.24
C PHE A 90 -23.29 4.87 3.86
N GLY A 91 -24.22 5.73 3.41
CA GLY A 91 -25.55 5.82 4.01
C GLY A 91 -25.60 6.76 5.22
N GLU A 92 -26.31 6.39 6.28
CA GLU A 92 -26.66 7.27 7.39
C GLU A 92 -25.57 7.48 8.45
N GLY A 93 -24.42 6.85 8.34
CA GLY A 93 -23.37 6.99 9.37
C GLY A 93 -22.01 6.44 8.96
N PRO A 94 -21.01 6.61 9.84
CA PRO A 94 -19.68 6.06 9.64
C PRO A 94 -19.71 4.56 9.37
N THR A 95 -19.02 4.13 8.34
CA THR A 95 -19.00 2.72 7.94
C THR A 95 -17.77 2.04 8.55
N PRO A 96 -17.95 1.04 9.42
CA PRO A 96 -16.84 0.30 9.99
C PRO A 96 -16.15 -0.57 8.94
N ILE A 97 -14.85 -0.76 9.13
CA ILE A 97 -14.03 -1.69 8.35
C ILE A 97 -13.79 -2.95 9.18
N ALA A 98 -13.86 -4.09 8.51
CA ALA A 98 -13.54 -5.37 9.13
C ALA A 98 -12.06 -5.42 9.58
N GLU A 99 -11.81 -6.00 10.75
CA GLU A 99 -10.46 -6.15 11.32
C GLU A 99 -9.53 -6.92 10.37
N GLU A 100 -10.07 -7.86 9.60
CA GLU A 100 -9.33 -8.68 8.63
C GLU A 100 -8.67 -7.83 7.55
N VAL A 101 -9.30 -6.73 7.13
CA VAL A 101 -8.72 -5.79 6.15
C VAL A 101 -7.48 -5.11 6.75
N ILE A 102 -7.56 -4.67 8.00
CA ILE A 102 -6.42 -4.06 8.70
C ILE A 102 -5.30 -5.09 8.90
N MET A 103 -5.65 -6.31 9.28
CA MET A 103 -4.68 -7.41 9.44
C MET A 103 -4.00 -7.76 8.12
N LEU A 104 -4.75 -7.80 7.01
CA LEU A 104 -4.20 -8.06 5.69
C LEU A 104 -3.18 -6.99 5.29
N ILE A 105 -3.48 -5.72 5.50
CA ILE A 105 -2.53 -4.64 5.22
C ILE A 105 -1.30 -4.76 6.12
N ARG A 106 -1.48 -5.06 7.41
CA ARG A 106 -0.39 -5.24 8.37
C ARG A 106 0.51 -6.42 8.02
N SER A 107 -0.04 -7.53 7.53
CA SER A 107 0.75 -8.71 7.12
C SER A 107 1.69 -8.43 5.94
N ASN A 108 1.41 -7.39 5.17
CA ASN A 108 2.26 -6.92 4.08
C ASN A 108 3.31 -5.88 4.50
N ILE A 109 3.34 -5.50 5.79
CA ILE A 109 4.38 -4.63 6.35
C ILE A 109 5.63 -5.48 6.59
N LYS A 110 6.77 -5.04 6.06
CA LYS A 110 8.06 -5.67 6.28
C LYS A 110 8.73 -5.23 7.58
N GLU A 111 9.86 -5.84 7.90
CA GLU A 111 10.68 -5.53 9.08
C GLU A 111 11.11 -4.06 9.14
N ASP A 112 11.21 -3.39 7.98
CA ASP A 112 11.53 -1.96 7.88
C ASP A 112 10.32 -1.03 8.14
N GLY A 113 9.15 -1.60 8.47
CA GLY A 113 7.93 -0.86 8.82
C GLY A 113 7.13 -0.35 7.62
N PHE A 114 7.50 -0.70 6.38
CA PHE A 114 6.81 -0.27 5.18
C PHE A 114 6.03 -1.39 4.51
N VAL A 115 4.87 -1.04 3.94
CA VAL A 115 4.11 -1.98 3.12
C VAL A 115 4.88 -2.24 1.82
N ARG A 116 4.98 -3.50 1.44
CA ARG A 116 5.52 -3.87 0.14
C ARG A 116 4.48 -3.56 -0.93
N VAL A 117 4.76 -2.56 -1.74
CA VAL A 117 4.17 -2.45 -3.07
C VAL A 117 5.15 -3.16 -4.01
N ASP A 118 4.63 -3.96 -4.94
CA ASP A 118 5.47 -4.67 -5.92
C ASP A 118 6.53 -3.71 -6.44
N GLU A 119 7.80 -4.10 -6.31
CA GLU A 119 8.91 -3.27 -6.76
C GLU A 119 8.69 -2.97 -8.24
N GLU A 120 8.71 -1.69 -8.61
CA GLU A 120 8.70 -1.30 -10.01
C GLU A 120 9.79 -2.07 -10.76
N VAL A 121 9.37 -2.89 -11.70
CA VAL A 121 10.30 -3.62 -12.56
C VAL A 121 10.91 -2.64 -13.52
N ARG A 122 12.23 -2.65 -13.65
CA ARG A 122 13.00 -1.72 -14.48
C ARG A 122 13.70 -2.44 -15.61
N PRO A 123 13.94 -1.75 -16.73
CA PRO A 123 14.75 -2.34 -17.81
C PRO A 123 16.05 -2.94 -17.25
N GLY A 124 16.28 -4.21 -17.56
CA GLY A 124 17.40 -4.99 -17.06
C GLY A 124 17.11 -5.79 -15.78
N ASP A 125 15.99 -5.59 -15.11
CA ASP A 125 15.62 -6.38 -13.94
C ASP A 125 15.22 -7.80 -14.36
N ARG A 126 15.68 -8.77 -13.58
CA ARG A 126 15.23 -10.15 -13.71
C ARG A 126 13.84 -10.30 -13.10
N ILE A 127 12.92 -10.86 -13.88
CA ILE A 127 11.54 -11.09 -13.49
C ILE A 127 11.18 -12.56 -13.60
N MET A 128 10.12 -12.96 -12.93
CA MET A 128 9.52 -14.27 -13.05
C MET A 128 8.05 -14.14 -13.44
N VAL A 129 7.60 -14.97 -14.35
CA VAL A 129 6.19 -15.06 -14.74
C VAL A 129 5.45 -15.82 -13.65
N LYS A 130 4.51 -15.17 -12.96
CA LYS A 130 3.78 -15.75 -11.82
C LYS A 130 2.49 -16.47 -12.23
N ASP A 131 1.98 -16.19 -13.43
CA ASP A 131 0.72 -16.78 -13.91
C ASP A 131 0.70 -16.95 -15.43
N GLY A 132 -0.29 -17.71 -15.94
CA GLY A 132 -0.50 -17.97 -17.36
C GLY A 132 0.34 -19.13 -17.93
N PRO A 133 0.33 -19.28 -19.27
CA PRO A 133 1.00 -20.39 -19.95
C PRO A 133 2.52 -20.43 -19.79
N LEU A 134 3.12 -19.29 -19.40
CA LEU A 134 4.57 -19.13 -19.23
C LEU A 134 4.96 -19.08 -17.74
N LYS A 135 4.08 -19.52 -16.85
CA LYS A 135 4.34 -19.54 -15.41
C LYS A 135 5.66 -20.21 -15.06
N ASN A 136 6.39 -19.60 -14.10
CA ASN A 136 7.71 -20.01 -13.62
C ASN A 136 8.86 -19.82 -14.63
N LEU A 137 8.63 -19.22 -15.78
CA LEU A 137 9.73 -18.80 -16.64
C LEU A 137 10.34 -17.50 -16.13
N ALA A 138 11.67 -17.45 -16.15
CA ALA A 138 12.43 -16.25 -15.86
C ALA A 138 12.71 -15.46 -17.14
N GLY A 139 12.80 -14.15 -17.00
CA GLY A 139 13.14 -13.26 -18.09
C GLY A 139 13.73 -11.95 -17.60
N ILE A 140 14.24 -11.17 -18.53
CA ILE A 140 14.72 -9.81 -18.30
C ILE A 140 13.66 -8.84 -18.78
N PHE A 141 13.24 -7.94 -17.91
CA PHE A 141 12.34 -6.86 -18.28
C PHE A 141 13.05 -5.88 -19.21
N GLU A 142 12.47 -5.60 -20.37
CA GLU A 142 13.05 -4.68 -21.35
C GLU A 142 12.40 -3.31 -21.29
N ARG A 143 11.07 -3.25 -21.42
CA ARG A 143 10.32 -1.98 -21.42
C ARG A 143 8.82 -2.18 -21.23
N GLU A 144 8.14 -1.13 -20.82
CA GLU A 144 6.69 -1.05 -20.92
C GLU A 144 6.26 -0.76 -22.37
N MET A 145 5.09 -1.26 -22.72
CA MET A 145 4.47 -0.99 -24.00
C MET A 145 3.62 0.29 -23.87
N LYS A 146 3.72 1.20 -24.85
CA LYS A 146 2.91 2.40 -24.86
C LYS A 146 1.43 2.03 -25.03
N ASP A 147 0.57 2.69 -24.25
CA ASP A 147 -0.89 2.61 -24.32
C ASP A 147 -1.51 1.24 -24.00
N THR A 148 -0.75 0.36 -23.35
CA THR A 148 -1.24 -0.95 -22.89
C THR A 148 -0.63 -1.32 -21.55
N ASP A 149 -1.35 -2.11 -20.74
CA ASP A 149 -0.81 -2.68 -19.48
C ASP A 149 0.13 -3.88 -19.74
N ARG A 150 0.78 -3.90 -20.90
CA ARG A 150 1.70 -4.97 -21.32
C ARG A 150 3.14 -4.51 -21.21
N ILE A 151 4.00 -5.47 -20.96
CA ILE A 151 5.45 -5.30 -20.90
C ILE A 151 6.12 -6.24 -21.89
N ARG A 152 7.30 -5.84 -22.37
CA ARG A 152 8.17 -6.70 -23.15
C ARG A 152 9.26 -7.26 -22.25
N ILE A 153 9.44 -8.58 -22.34
CA ILE A 153 10.47 -9.31 -21.62
C ILE A 153 11.29 -10.18 -22.59
N LEU A 154 12.55 -10.35 -22.29
CA LEU A 154 13.44 -11.30 -22.93
C LEU A 154 13.50 -12.56 -22.05
N LEU A 155 12.98 -13.69 -22.55
CA LEU A 155 13.00 -14.95 -21.80
C LEU A 155 14.41 -15.48 -21.64
N GLU A 156 14.74 -15.90 -20.43
CA GLU A 156 15.93 -16.67 -20.12
C GLU A 156 15.68 -18.17 -20.37
N ASN A 157 16.75 -18.92 -20.62
CA ASN A 157 16.71 -20.39 -20.78
C ASN A 157 15.89 -20.95 -21.97
N VAL A 158 15.68 -20.17 -22.99
CA VAL A 158 15.14 -20.62 -24.26
C VAL A 158 16.28 -20.65 -25.28
N SER A 159 16.29 -21.68 -26.17
CA SER A 159 17.33 -21.87 -27.17
C SER A 159 17.47 -20.72 -28.16
N TYR A 160 16.52 -19.80 -28.17
CA TYR A 160 16.49 -18.57 -28.95
C TYR A 160 16.16 -17.40 -28.06
N GLN A 161 16.70 -16.23 -28.37
CA GLN A 161 16.30 -14.98 -27.71
C GLN A 161 14.85 -14.69 -28.06
N ALA A 162 13.94 -15.09 -27.22
CA ALA A 162 12.50 -14.88 -27.39
C ALA A 162 12.07 -13.61 -26.63
N HIS A 163 11.71 -12.58 -27.40
CA HIS A 163 11.03 -11.42 -26.87
C HIS A 163 9.53 -11.70 -26.86
N ILE A 164 8.91 -11.58 -25.69
CA ILE A 164 7.47 -11.75 -25.57
C ILE A 164 6.84 -10.52 -24.94
N GLU A 165 5.57 -10.32 -25.26
CA GLU A 165 4.74 -9.28 -24.65
C GLU A 165 3.72 -9.94 -23.75
N ILE A 166 3.73 -9.57 -22.46
CA ILE A 166 2.89 -10.14 -21.43
C ILE A 166 2.25 -9.04 -20.60
N GLU A 167 1.10 -9.30 -20.02
CA GLU A 167 0.44 -8.36 -19.12
C GLU A 167 1.30 -8.11 -17.89
N ARG A 168 1.39 -6.84 -17.47
CA ARG A 168 2.25 -6.40 -16.36
C ARG A 168 1.93 -7.13 -15.05
N GLU A 169 0.67 -7.43 -14.82
CA GLU A 169 0.21 -8.14 -13.64
C GLU A 169 0.65 -9.61 -13.57
N MET A 170 1.03 -10.22 -14.70
CA MET A 170 1.47 -11.61 -14.76
C MET A 170 2.94 -11.82 -14.36
N VAL A 171 3.67 -10.76 -14.05
CA VAL A 171 5.09 -10.85 -13.70
C VAL A 171 5.38 -10.26 -12.34
N GLU A 172 6.40 -10.79 -11.69
CA GLU A 172 6.98 -10.24 -10.46
C GLU A 172 8.50 -10.17 -10.57
N LYS A 173 9.12 -9.33 -9.77
CA LYS A 173 10.57 -9.25 -9.70
C LYS A 173 11.13 -10.53 -9.09
N ALA A 174 12.05 -11.18 -9.79
CA ALA A 174 12.70 -12.38 -9.26
C ALA A 174 13.43 -12.02 -7.96
N SER A 175 13.12 -12.73 -6.87
CA SER A 175 13.90 -12.61 -5.64
C SER A 175 15.35 -12.95 -5.94
N LYS A 176 16.30 -12.12 -5.48
CA LYS A 176 17.70 -12.51 -5.49
C LYS A 176 17.80 -13.79 -4.64
N ALA A 177 18.05 -14.91 -5.29
CA ALA A 177 18.50 -16.10 -4.58
C ALA A 177 19.79 -15.67 -3.84
N GLY A 178 19.77 -15.80 -2.48
CA GLY A 178 20.92 -15.55 -1.63
C GLY A 178 22.03 -16.53 -1.91
#